data_abfe0196ef5ef9a0d81c498fdcc92818
#
_entry.id   abfe0196ef5ef9a0d81c498fdcc92818
#
_cell.length_a   1.000
_cell.length_b   1.000
_cell.length_c   1.000
_cell.angle_alpha   90.00
_cell.angle_beta   90.00
_cell.angle_gamma   90.00
#
_symmetry.space_group_name_H-M   'P 1'
#
loop_
_entity.id
_entity.type
_entity.pdbx_description
1 polymer ?
#
loop_
_entity_poly.entity_id
_entity_poly.type
_entity_poly.pdbx_seq_one_letter_code
_entity_poly.pdbx_strand_id
1 'polypeptide(L)'
;MHSTKDNLEVLFEDNHLLIVNKKSGDIVQGDKTGDKPLSEVVKEYIKEKYNKPGEVFLGVVHRLDRPTSGIIIFARTSKALERLNKMLRDRVISKTYWAIIKNNPKKVKDTLIHFLKKNPKNNKSTVFTKKTEGSKKAILHFTIKKKLDNYSLLEIDLETGRHHQIRAQLSFIGSPIKGDLKYGASRSNKDGSIHLHARTINFTHPVSKKTITIIAPIPNEVIWNACK
;
A
#
# COMPACT_ATOMS: atom_id res chain seq x y z
N MET A 1 -8.20 6.50 14.20
CA MET A 1 -7.53 7.79 14.50
C MET A 1 -6.59 8.09 13.33
N HIS A 2 -6.74 9.27 12.69
CA HIS A 2 -5.88 9.69 11.57
C HIS A 2 -4.49 10.10 12.02
N SER A 3 -3.55 10.10 11.08
CA SER A 3 -2.20 10.60 11.33
C SER A 3 -2.21 12.13 11.51
N THR A 4 -1.43 12.61 12.48
CA THR A 4 -1.10 14.01 12.72
C THR A 4 0.43 14.14 12.75
N LYS A 5 0.96 15.35 12.70
CA LYS A 5 2.40 15.57 12.82
C LYS A 5 3.01 14.96 14.10
N ASP A 6 2.24 14.93 15.21
CA ASP A 6 2.69 14.47 16.54
C ASP A 6 2.66 12.93 16.67
N ASN A 7 1.79 12.25 15.89
CA ASN A 7 1.64 10.79 15.95
C ASN A 7 2.07 10.09 14.65
N LEU A 8 2.80 10.79 13.77
CA LEU A 8 3.33 10.25 12.51
C LEU A 8 4.39 9.20 12.80
N GLU A 9 4.17 7.99 12.32
CA GLU A 9 5.14 6.90 12.48
C GLU A 9 6.15 6.93 11.34
N VAL A 10 7.31 7.55 11.60
CA VAL A 10 8.42 7.66 10.65
C VAL A 10 9.27 6.39 10.73
N LEU A 11 9.42 5.68 9.62
CA LEU A 11 10.22 4.46 9.50
C LEU A 11 11.65 4.71 9.00
N PHE A 12 11.83 5.75 8.21
CA PHE A 12 13.12 6.19 7.69
C PHE A 12 13.06 7.66 7.30
N GLU A 13 14.14 8.37 7.57
CA GLU A 13 14.26 9.78 7.20
C GLU A 13 15.69 10.15 6.90
N ASP A 14 15.92 10.88 5.80
CA ASP A 14 17.15 11.57 5.48
C ASP A 14 16.88 12.87 4.69
N ASN A 15 17.90 13.47 4.10
CA ASN A 15 17.77 14.71 3.32
C ASN A 15 16.94 14.55 2.02
N HIS A 16 16.73 13.32 1.55
CA HIS A 16 16.14 13.01 0.26
C HIS A 16 14.82 12.27 0.35
N LEU A 17 14.64 11.48 1.38
CA LEU A 17 13.50 10.59 1.58
C LEU A 17 12.87 10.77 2.96
N LEU A 18 11.56 10.56 3.03
CA LEU A 18 10.84 10.30 4.25
C LEU A 18 9.88 9.15 4.02
N ILE A 19 9.98 8.09 4.84
CA ILE A 19 9.18 6.87 4.72
C ILE A 19 8.38 6.72 6.00
N VAL A 20 7.07 6.53 5.87
CA VAL A 20 6.16 6.45 7.01
C VAL A 20 5.33 5.18 6.97
N ASN A 21 4.85 4.74 8.13
CA ASN A 21 3.81 3.73 8.27
C ASN A 21 2.44 4.42 8.26
N LYS A 22 1.78 4.43 7.09
CA LYS A 22 0.46 5.02 6.91
C LYS A 22 -0.59 4.24 7.72
N LYS A 23 -1.38 4.92 8.52
CA LYS A 23 -2.56 4.33 9.17
C LYS A 23 -3.68 4.08 8.16
N SER A 24 -4.51 3.07 8.41
CA SER A 24 -5.78 2.93 7.71
C SER A 24 -6.66 4.16 7.97
N GLY A 25 -7.45 4.57 6.95
CA GLY A 25 -8.25 5.79 7.01
C GLY A 25 -7.57 7.02 6.40
N ASP A 26 -6.25 7.14 6.47
CA ASP A 26 -5.53 8.27 5.85
C ASP A 26 -5.55 8.18 4.32
N ILE A 27 -5.74 9.33 3.67
CA ILE A 27 -5.48 9.49 2.24
C ILE A 27 -4.05 9.98 2.03
N VAL A 28 -3.36 9.47 1.02
CA VAL A 28 -1.96 9.86 0.78
C VAL A 28 -1.86 11.24 0.15
N GLN A 29 -2.78 11.56 -0.75
CA GLN A 29 -2.86 12.80 -1.50
C GLN A 29 -4.31 13.29 -1.50
N GLY A 30 -4.52 14.59 -1.60
CA GLY A 30 -5.85 15.18 -1.62
C GLY A 30 -6.79 14.55 -2.66
N ASP A 31 -8.03 14.34 -2.26
CA ASP A 31 -9.10 13.83 -3.08
C ASP A 31 -10.38 14.66 -2.89
N LYS A 32 -11.49 14.24 -3.49
CA LYS A 32 -12.78 14.93 -3.41
C LYS A 32 -13.46 14.92 -2.03
N THR A 33 -12.91 14.21 -1.05
CA THR A 33 -13.49 14.11 0.30
C THR A 33 -13.19 15.36 1.16
N GLY A 34 -12.14 16.12 0.80
CA GLY A 34 -11.71 17.27 1.58
C GLY A 34 -10.91 16.93 2.83
N ASP A 35 -10.68 15.65 3.12
CA ASP A 35 -9.86 15.25 4.26
C ASP A 35 -8.41 15.67 4.06
N LYS A 36 -7.75 16.04 5.15
CA LYS A 36 -6.32 16.40 5.14
C LYS A 36 -5.47 15.22 4.71
N PRO A 37 -4.73 15.33 3.60
CA PRO A 37 -3.92 14.21 3.14
C PRO A 37 -2.65 14.04 3.96
N LEU A 38 -2.14 12.81 4.01
CA LEU A 38 -0.91 12.45 4.69
C LEU A 38 0.30 13.26 4.18
N SER A 39 0.29 13.66 2.90
CA SER A 39 1.33 14.54 2.35
C SER A 39 1.40 15.90 3.06
N GLU A 40 0.26 16.48 3.45
CA GLU A 40 0.24 17.74 4.21
C GLU A 40 0.67 17.52 5.66
N VAL A 41 0.25 16.43 6.29
CA VAL A 41 0.72 16.05 7.63
C VAL A 41 2.25 15.89 7.67
N VAL A 42 2.81 15.26 6.65
CA VAL A 42 4.27 15.07 6.52
C VAL A 42 4.99 16.41 6.28
N LYS A 43 4.42 17.32 5.48
CA LYS A 43 5.00 18.66 5.31
C LYS A 43 5.03 19.46 6.63
N GLU A 44 3.95 19.40 7.41
CA GLU A 44 3.91 20.03 8.73
C GLU A 44 4.96 19.46 9.68
N TYR A 45 5.08 18.13 9.73
CA TYR A 45 6.12 17.46 10.50
C TYR A 45 7.53 17.95 10.10
N ILE A 46 7.83 18.00 8.80
CA ILE A 46 9.15 18.48 8.31
C ILE A 46 9.35 19.95 8.65
N LYS A 47 8.32 20.79 8.45
CA LYS A 47 8.37 22.23 8.72
C LYS A 47 8.72 22.52 10.17
N GLU A 48 8.06 21.85 11.09
CA GLU A 48 8.29 22.01 12.52
C GLU A 48 9.65 21.43 12.95
N LYS A 49 9.93 20.18 12.60
CA LYS A 49 11.18 19.48 12.99
C LYS A 49 12.45 20.22 12.56
N TYR A 50 12.41 20.87 11.40
CA TYR A 50 13.59 21.54 10.81
C TYR A 50 13.48 23.09 10.82
N ASN A 51 12.50 23.64 11.54
CA ASN A 51 12.26 25.09 11.63
C ASN A 51 12.28 25.78 10.25
N LYS A 52 11.61 25.16 9.24
CA LYS A 52 11.61 25.69 7.88
C LYS A 52 10.78 26.97 7.78
N PRO A 53 11.37 28.11 7.34
CA PRO A 53 10.64 29.38 7.29
C PRO A 53 9.60 29.46 6.17
N GLY A 54 9.77 28.66 5.09
CA GLY A 54 8.94 28.70 3.89
C GLY A 54 8.16 27.41 3.65
N GLU A 55 7.72 27.23 2.41
CA GLU A 55 7.04 26.04 1.96
C GLU A 55 7.96 24.83 1.90
N VAL A 56 7.44 23.66 2.32
CA VAL A 56 8.16 22.39 2.27
C VAL A 56 7.83 21.65 0.99
N PHE A 57 8.83 21.40 0.16
CA PHE A 57 8.67 20.49 -0.97
C PHE A 57 8.50 19.05 -0.47
N LEU A 58 7.46 18.37 -0.96
CA LEU A 58 7.25 16.95 -0.72
C LEU A 58 6.64 16.29 -1.98
N GLY A 59 7.37 15.34 -2.55
CA GLY A 59 6.92 14.57 -3.70
C GLY A 59 6.26 13.26 -3.30
N VAL A 60 5.02 13.02 -3.76
CA VAL A 60 4.31 11.75 -3.57
C VAL A 60 4.80 10.75 -4.61
N VAL A 61 5.51 9.72 -4.18
CA VAL A 61 6.12 8.70 -5.06
C VAL A 61 5.10 7.65 -5.49
N HIS A 62 4.31 7.16 -4.54
CA HIS A 62 3.23 6.18 -4.76
C HIS A 62 2.11 6.37 -3.75
N ARG A 63 1.03 5.63 -3.91
CA ARG A 63 -0.13 5.72 -3.02
C ARG A 63 -0.57 4.34 -2.56
N LEU A 64 -1.21 4.31 -1.39
CA LEU A 64 -2.04 3.21 -0.90
C LEU A 64 -3.51 3.65 -0.89
N ASP A 65 -4.42 2.70 -1.01
CA ASP A 65 -5.84 2.94 -0.84
C ASP A 65 -6.12 3.44 0.59
N ARG A 66 -7.17 4.26 0.77
CA ARG A 66 -7.57 4.78 2.09
C ARG A 66 -7.64 3.70 3.18
N PRO A 67 -8.33 2.54 2.97
CA PRO A 67 -8.47 1.52 4.01
C PRO A 67 -7.21 0.63 4.19
N THR A 68 -6.16 0.84 3.39
CA THR A 68 -4.91 0.06 3.44
C THR A 68 -3.89 0.77 4.30
N SER A 69 -3.17 0.03 5.15
CA SER A 69 -2.08 0.54 5.98
C SER A 69 -0.70 0.18 5.42
N GLY A 70 0.37 0.76 5.99
CA GLY A 70 1.75 0.38 5.71
C GLY A 70 2.58 1.43 4.99
N ILE A 71 3.66 1.00 4.38
CA ILE A 71 4.76 1.83 3.87
C ILE A 71 4.32 2.78 2.77
N ILE A 72 4.63 4.08 2.97
CA ILE A 72 4.58 5.13 1.96
C ILE A 72 5.93 5.84 1.90
N ILE A 73 6.45 6.01 0.69
CA ILE A 73 7.67 6.79 0.42
C ILE A 73 7.28 8.17 -0.07
N PHE A 74 7.86 9.19 0.53
CA PHE A 74 7.87 10.56 0.05
C PHE A 74 9.27 10.99 -0.34
N ALA A 75 9.39 11.79 -1.39
CA ALA A 75 10.64 12.42 -1.80
C ALA A 75 10.71 13.84 -1.20
N ARG A 76 11.81 14.17 -0.54
CA ARG A 76 12.07 15.49 0.04
C ARG A 76 12.75 16.46 -0.94
N THR A 77 13.11 15.96 -2.14
CA THR A 77 13.68 16.76 -3.23
C THR A 77 13.10 16.35 -4.58
N SER A 78 13.02 17.28 -5.54
CA SER A 78 12.55 17.01 -6.91
C SER A 78 13.41 15.97 -7.62
N LYS A 79 14.73 16.02 -7.44
CA LYS A 79 15.67 15.04 -8.02
C LYS A 79 15.48 13.62 -7.46
N ALA A 80 15.18 13.49 -6.14
CA ALA A 80 14.84 12.20 -5.56
C ALA A 80 13.49 11.69 -6.09
N LEU A 81 12.49 12.55 -6.24
CA LEU A 81 11.18 12.22 -6.82
C LEU A 81 11.31 11.66 -8.24
N GLU A 82 12.04 12.35 -9.10
CA GLU A 82 12.29 11.93 -10.49
C GLU A 82 12.91 10.53 -10.54
N ARG A 83 13.97 10.31 -9.75
CA ARG A 83 14.69 9.03 -9.69
C ARG A 83 13.82 7.90 -9.15
N LEU A 84 13.06 8.14 -8.09
CA LEU A 84 12.12 7.14 -7.53
C LEU A 84 10.99 6.81 -8.52
N ASN A 85 10.46 7.80 -9.23
CA ASN A 85 9.47 7.58 -10.28
C ASN A 85 10.03 6.74 -11.44
N LYS A 86 11.31 6.95 -11.82
CA LYS A 86 12.00 6.10 -12.77
C LYS A 86 12.11 4.67 -12.25
N MET A 87 12.56 4.48 -11.02
CA MET A 87 12.70 3.16 -10.39
C MET A 87 11.36 2.41 -10.31
N LEU A 88 10.24 3.10 -10.05
CA LEU A 88 8.90 2.50 -10.08
C LEU A 88 8.50 2.06 -11.49
N ARG A 89 8.78 2.88 -12.52
CA ARG A 89 8.52 2.51 -13.93
C ARG A 89 9.34 1.29 -14.34
N ASP A 90 10.61 1.27 -13.95
CA ASP A 90 11.56 0.19 -14.26
C ASP A 90 11.34 -1.07 -13.39
N ARG A 91 10.40 -1.01 -12.40
CA ARG A 91 10.06 -2.10 -11.48
C ARG A 91 11.22 -2.62 -10.64
N VAL A 92 12.17 -1.76 -10.31
CA VAL A 92 13.32 -2.11 -9.46
C VAL A 92 13.09 -1.83 -7.97
N ILE A 93 11.88 -1.43 -7.59
CA ILE A 93 11.42 -1.34 -6.21
C ILE A 93 10.58 -2.57 -5.89
N SER A 94 11.10 -3.44 -5.04
CA SER A 94 10.37 -4.62 -4.54
C SER A 94 9.41 -4.21 -3.42
N LYS A 95 8.17 -4.70 -3.48
CA LYS A 95 7.11 -4.40 -2.51
C LYS A 95 6.40 -5.68 -2.11
N THR A 96 6.43 -5.97 -0.81
CA THR A 96 5.73 -7.10 -0.25
C THR A 96 4.58 -6.62 0.63
N TYR A 97 3.41 -7.19 0.44
CA TYR A 97 2.21 -6.92 1.23
C TYR A 97 1.82 -8.13 2.04
N TRP A 98 1.22 -7.87 3.19
CA TRP A 98 0.50 -8.88 3.95
C TRP A 98 -1.00 -8.66 3.81
N ALA A 99 -1.74 -9.74 3.57
CA ALA A 99 -3.20 -9.71 3.51
C ALA A 99 -3.80 -10.84 4.34
N ILE A 100 -4.82 -10.53 5.14
CA ILE A 100 -5.60 -11.54 5.85
C ILE A 100 -6.87 -11.79 5.06
N ILE A 101 -7.08 -13.03 4.66
CA ILE A 101 -8.20 -13.50 3.84
C ILE A 101 -9.06 -14.50 4.60
N LYS A 102 -10.35 -14.62 4.24
CA LYS A 102 -11.26 -15.58 4.87
C LYS A 102 -11.18 -16.96 4.23
N ASN A 103 -11.27 -17.02 2.91
CA ASN A 103 -11.30 -18.28 2.17
C ASN A 103 -9.91 -18.56 1.60
N ASN A 104 -9.38 -19.76 1.85
CA ASN A 104 -8.08 -20.14 1.32
C ASN A 104 -8.13 -20.31 -0.20
N PRO A 105 -7.14 -19.78 -0.94
CA PRO A 105 -6.96 -20.12 -2.34
C PRO A 105 -6.65 -21.63 -2.48
N LYS A 106 -6.93 -22.18 -3.66
CA LYS A 106 -6.69 -23.61 -3.94
C LYS A 106 -5.23 -24.04 -3.78
N LYS A 107 -4.29 -23.11 -4.01
CA LYS A 107 -2.85 -23.36 -3.91
C LYS A 107 -2.25 -22.59 -2.75
N VAL A 108 -1.25 -23.17 -2.09
CA VAL A 108 -0.48 -22.52 -1.01
C VAL A 108 0.40 -21.38 -1.56
N LYS A 109 0.89 -21.53 -2.78
CA LYS A 109 1.67 -20.53 -3.52
C LYS A 109 1.21 -20.51 -4.98
N ASP A 110 0.97 -19.31 -5.51
CA ASP A 110 0.59 -19.15 -6.92
C ASP A 110 0.98 -17.78 -7.45
N THR A 111 0.92 -17.64 -8.77
CA THR A 111 1.08 -16.39 -9.53
C THR A 111 -0.24 -16.04 -10.21
N LEU A 112 -0.80 -14.89 -9.88
CA LEU A 112 -2.02 -14.39 -10.52
C LEU A 112 -1.68 -13.45 -11.65
N ILE A 113 -1.99 -13.86 -12.87
CA ILE A 113 -1.82 -13.07 -14.09
C ILE A 113 -3.21 -12.77 -14.64
N HIS A 114 -3.62 -11.51 -14.55
CA HIS A 114 -4.92 -11.03 -15.02
C HIS A 114 -4.79 -9.70 -15.76
N PHE A 115 -5.90 -9.21 -16.26
CA PHE A 115 -6.02 -7.87 -16.86
C PHE A 115 -7.05 -7.08 -16.07
N LEU A 116 -6.69 -5.87 -15.62
CA LEU A 116 -7.55 -5.03 -14.80
C LEU A 116 -7.97 -3.77 -15.54
N LYS A 117 -9.26 -3.45 -15.46
CA LYS A 117 -9.84 -2.20 -15.97
C LYS A 117 -10.52 -1.46 -14.83
N LYS A 118 -10.08 -0.22 -14.56
CA LYS A 118 -10.74 0.64 -13.57
C LYS A 118 -12.09 1.13 -14.11
N ASN A 119 -13.14 1.01 -13.32
CA ASN A 119 -14.41 1.66 -13.54
C ASN A 119 -14.46 2.97 -12.73
N PRO A 120 -14.43 4.15 -13.38
CA PRO A 120 -14.42 5.43 -12.68
C PRO A 120 -15.72 5.73 -11.93
N LYS A 121 -16.88 5.20 -12.39
CA LYS A 121 -18.19 5.46 -11.79
C LYS A 121 -18.31 4.94 -10.36
N ASN A 122 -17.81 3.72 -10.09
CA ASN A 122 -17.88 3.09 -8.77
C ASN A 122 -16.51 2.95 -8.09
N ASN A 123 -15.46 3.49 -8.72
CA ASN A 123 -14.07 3.39 -8.24
C ASN A 123 -13.66 1.95 -7.86
N LYS A 124 -14.03 0.97 -8.71
CA LYS A 124 -13.61 -0.44 -8.62
C LYS A 124 -12.75 -0.84 -9.81
N SER A 125 -11.94 -1.87 -9.66
CA SER A 125 -11.27 -2.53 -10.78
C SER A 125 -11.94 -3.86 -11.08
N THR A 126 -12.26 -4.11 -12.34
CA THR A 126 -12.78 -5.38 -12.84
C THR A 126 -11.62 -6.23 -13.33
N VAL A 127 -11.65 -7.51 -13.03
CA VAL A 127 -10.63 -8.49 -13.40
C VAL A 127 -11.10 -9.27 -14.62
N PHE A 128 -10.21 -9.45 -15.60
CA PHE A 128 -10.41 -10.27 -16.80
C PHE A 128 -9.27 -11.28 -16.92
N THR A 129 -9.58 -12.48 -17.40
CA THR A 129 -8.59 -13.54 -17.68
C THR A 129 -7.84 -13.31 -18.99
N LYS A 130 -8.45 -12.58 -19.93
CA LYS A 130 -7.86 -12.20 -21.22
C LYS A 130 -7.80 -10.68 -21.36
N LYS A 131 -6.87 -10.19 -22.20
CA LYS A 131 -6.75 -8.77 -22.50
C LYS A 131 -8.04 -8.25 -23.15
N THR A 132 -8.61 -7.20 -22.57
CA THR A 132 -9.77 -6.46 -23.11
C THR A 132 -9.41 -5.01 -23.31
N GLU A 133 -10.19 -4.29 -24.10
CA GLU A 133 -9.96 -2.88 -24.36
C GLU A 133 -9.92 -2.07 -23.07
N GLY A 134 -8.91 -1.20 -22.93
CA GLY A 134 -8.69 -0.37 -21.74
C GLY A 134 -8.21 -1.14 -20.49
N SER A 135 -8.02 -2.48 -20.57
CA SER A 135 -7.45 -3.26 -19.47
C SER A 135 -5.92 -3.23 -19.50
N LYS A 136 -5.32 -3.36 -18.29
CA LYS A 136 -3.85 -3.40 -18.12
C LYS A 136 -3.44 -4.68 -17.42
N LYS A 137 -2.36 -5.32 -17.90
CA LYS A 137 -1.78 -6.53 -17.30
C LYS A 137 -1.43 -6.27 -15.82
N ALA A 138 -1.79 -7.21 -14.96
CA ALA A 138 -1.57 -7.20 -13.52
C ALA A 138 -1.01 -8.55 -13.07
N ILE A 139 0.15 -8.52 -12.41
CA ILE A 139 0.86 -9.71 -11.95
C ILE A 139 1.17 -9.54 -10.46
N LEU A 140 0.82 -10.54 -9.67
CA LEU A 140 1.23 -10.70 -8.29
C LEU A 140 1.56 -12.17 -8.00
N HIS A 141 2.45 -12.38 -7.06
CA HIS A 141 2.75 -13.68 -6.48
C HIS A 141 2.25 -13.71 -5.05
N PHE A 142 1.71 -14.82 -4.59
CA PHE A 142 1.34 -14.96 -3.18
C PHE A 142 1.83 -16.30 -2.62
N THR A 143 2.03 -16.30 -1.30
CA THR A 143 2.28 -17.49 -0.50
C THR A 143 1.47 -17.41 0.78
N ILE A 144 0.79 -18.51 1.17
CA ILE A 144 0.15 -18.61 2.49
C ILE A 144 1.26 -18.78 3.54
N LYS A 145 1.42 -17.79 4.42
CA LYS A 145 2.44 -17.78 5.48
C LYS A 145 1.95 -18.45 6.75
N LYS A 146 0.67 -18.25 7.07
CA LYS A 146 0.06 -18.79 8.29
C LYS A 146 -1.42 -19.06 8.06
N LYS A 147 -1.91 -20.20 8.56
CA LYS A 147 -3.34 -20.51 8.63
C LYS A 147 -3.79 -20.37 10.07
N LEU A 148 -4.92 -19.71 10.25
CA LEU A 148 -5.69 -19.63 11.49
C LEU A 148 -7.01 -20.38 11.27
N ASP A 149 -7.83 -20.55 12.30
CA ASP A 149 -9.09 -21.34 12.21
C ASP A 149 -10.01 -20.81 11.09
N ASN A 150 -10.21 -19.51 11.00
CA ASN A 150 -11.15 -18.90 10.06
C ASN A 150 -10.50 -17.99 9.02
N TYR A 151 -9.19 -17.76 9.10
CA TYR A 151 -8.47 -16.82 8.27
C TYR A 151 -7.08 -17.34 7.90
N SER A 152 -6.50 -16.79 6.87
CA SER A 152 -5.09 -17.04 6.53
C SER A 152 -4.36 -15.75 6.23
N LEU A 153 -3.09 -15.71 6.60
CA LEU A 153 -2.15 -14.68 6.21
C LEU A 153 -1.52 -15.03 4.87
N LEU A 154 -1.66 -14.15 3.89
CA LEU A 154 -0.90 -14.18 2.65
C LEU A 154 0.26 -13.18 2.70
N GLU A 155 1.42 -13.60 2.24
CA GLU A 155 2.50 -12.73 1.79
C GLU A 155 2.39 -12.58 0.28
N ILE A 156 2.44 -11.34 -0.23
CA ILE A 156 2.13 -11.00 -1.61
C ILE A 156 3.22 -10.11 -2.17
N ASP A 157 3.88 -10.56 -3.24
CA ASP A 157 4.86 -9.77 -3.98
C ASP A 157 4.23 -9.21 -5.25
N LEU A 158 4.37 -7.90 -5.47
CA LEU A 158 3.79 -7.20 -6.61
C LEU A 158 4.82 -6.94 -7.71
N GLU A 159 4.63 -7.52 -8.89
CA GLU A 159 5.34 -7.07 -10.09
C GLU A 159 4.71 -5.81 -10.70
N THR A 160 3.42 -5.63 -10.55
CA THR A 160 2.67 -4.49 -11.07
C THR A 160 1.85 -3.82 -9.97
N GLY A 161 1.62 -2.50 -10.08
CA GLY A 161 0.82 -1.72 -9.12
C GLY A 161 -0.42 -1.11 -9.79
N ARG A 162 -1.43 -1.92 -10.16
CA ARG A 162 -2.69 -1.41 -10.73
C ARG A 162 -3.63 -0.97 -9.63
N HIS A 163 -4.55 -0.08 -9.97
CA HIS A 163 -5.59 0.37 -9.05
C HIS A 163 -6.33 -0.81 -8.42
N HIS A 164 -6.36 -0.89 -7.08
CA HIS A 164 -6.97 -1.97 -6.27
C HIS A 164 -6.49 -3.38 -6.65
N GLN A 165 -5.29 -3.56 -7.17
CA GLN A 165 -4.84 -4.81 -7.78
C GLN A 165 -4.99 -6.02 -6.86
N ILE A 166 -4.40 -6.01 -5.67
CA ILE A 166 -4.44 -7.12 -4.71
C ILE A 166 -5.88 -7.43 -4.34
N ARG A 167 -6.66 -6.42 -4.01
CA ARG A 167 -8.07 -6.52 -3.61
C ARG A 167 -8.92 -7.19 -4.68
N ALA A 168 -8.79 -6.72 -5.93
CA ALA A 168 -9.55 -7.24 -7.06
C ALA A 168 -9.13 -8.67 -7.43
N GLN A 169 -7.83 -8.97 -7.49
CA GLN A 169 -7.34 -10.29 -7.88
C GLN A 169 -7.64 -11.36 -6.82
N LEU A 170 -7.49 -11.05 -5.53
CA LEU A 170 -7.85 -11.99 -4.46
C LEU A 170 -9.34 -12.25 -4.40
N SER A 171 -10.16 -11.21 -4.55
CA SER A 171 -11.62 -11.38 -4.66
C SER A 171 -12.02 -12.25 -5.86
N PHE A 172 -11.37 -12.05 -7.01
CA PHE A 172 -11.67 -12.81 -8.23
C PHE A 172 -11.42 -14.31 -8.09
N ILE A 173 -10.41 -14.72 -7.30
CA ILE A 173 -10.14 -16.13 -7.02
C ILE A 173 -10.94 -16.68 -5.83
N GLY A 174 -11.93 -15.94 -5.30
CA GLY A 174 -12.80 -16.35 -4.21
C GLY A 174 -12.20 -16.18 -2.80
N SER A 175 -11.09 -15.45 -2.66
CA SER A 175 -10.37 -15.22 -1.41
C SER A 175 -10.35 -13.71 -1.02
N PRO A 176 -11.51 -13.07 -0.76
CA PRO A 176 -11.57 -11.64 -0.47
C PRO A 176 -10.81 -11.30 0.82
N ILE A 177 -10.21 -10.11 0.84
CA ILE A 177 -9.51 -9.59 2.02
C ILE A 177 -10.54 -9.30 3.12
N LYS A 178 -10.23 -9.68 4.36
CA LYS A 178 -11.08 -9.40 5.52
C LYS A 178 -11.33 -7.90 5.65
N GLY A 179 -12.60 -7.52 5.79
CA GLY A 179 -13.04 -6.13 5.91
C GLY A 179 -13.33 -5.44 4.57
N ASP A 180 -12.96 -6.02 3.43
CA ASP A 180 -13.10 -5.39 2.12
C ASP A 180 -14.49 -5.63 1.49
N LEU A 181 -15.52 -4.92 1.99
CA LEU A 181 -16.87 -4.98 1.45
C LEU A 181 -16.93 -4.67 -0.04
N LYS A 182 -16.10 -3.73 -0.50
CA LYS A 182 -16.05 -3.35 -1.92
C LYS A 182 -15.72 -4.53 -2.82
N TYR A 183 -14.96 -5.51 -2.32
CA TYR A 183 -14.53 -6.69 -3.04
C TYR A 183 -15.02 -8.01 -2.43
N GLY A 184 -16.16 -7.99 -1.75
CA GLY A 184 -16.91 -9.21 -1.43
C GLY A 184 -16.66 -9.80 -0.04
N ALA A 185 -15.99 -9.09 0.87
CA ALA A 185 -16.01 -9.48 2.27
C ALA A 185 -17.40 -9.36 2.85
N SER A 186 -17.81 -10.31 3.69
CA SER A 186 -19.16 -10.37 4.28
C SER A 186 -19.41 -9.29 5.34
N ARG A 187 -18.35 -8.75 5.96
CA ARG A 187 -18.43 -7.73 7.04
C ARG A 187 -17.28 -6.74 6.93
N SER A 188 -17.54 -5.47 7.25
CA SER A 188 -16.50 -4.46 7.44
C SER A 188 -15.74 -4.68 8.75
N ASN A 189 -14.55 -4.12 8.85
CA ASN A 189 -13.93 -3.88 10.14
C ASN A 189 -14.61 -2.67 10.82
N LYS A 190 -14.56 -2.60 12.16
CA LYS A 190 -15.21 -1.53 12.94
C LYS A 190 -14.74 -0.13 12.56
N ASP A 191 -13.47 0.00 12.22
CA ASP A 191 -12.79 1.25 11.83
C ASP A 191 -12.81 1.53 10.32
N GLY A 192 -13.49 0.69 9.51
CA GLY A 192 -13.52 0.80 8.05
C GLY A 192 -12.22 0.39 7.36
N SER A 193 -11.22 -0.13 8.07
CA SER A 193 -10.00 -0.69 7.52
C SER A 193 -10.25 -1.98 6.72
N ILE A 194 -9.26 -2.38 5.94
CA ILE A 194 -9.16 -3.73 5.38
C ILE A 194 -7.85 -4.36 5.85
N HIS A 195 -7.84 -5.67 6.00
CA HIS A 195 -6.62 -6.37 6.41
C HIS A 195 -5.64 -6.54 5.26
N LEU A 196 -5.19 -5.40 4.70
CA LEU A 196 -4.13 -5.28 3.70
C LEU A 196 -3.11 -4.28 4.20
N HIS A 197 -1.84 -4.69 4.25
CA HIS A 197 -0.74 -3.93 4.82
C HIS A 197 0.48 -3.97 3.91
N ALA A 198 0.99 -2.80 3.49
CA ALA A 198 2.26 -2.68 2.77
C ALA A 198 3.41 -2.93 3.74
N ARG A 199 3.85 -4.20 3.84
CA ARG A 199 4.70 -4.71 4.92
C ARG A 199 6.17 -4.40 4.73
N THR A 200 6.70 -4.65 3.52
CA THR A 200 8.13 -4.50 3.25
C THR A 200 8.36 -3.79 1.93
N ILE A 201 9.37 -2.95 1.90
CA ILE A 201 9.88 -2.36 0.68
C ILE A 201 11.38 -2.48 0.64
N ASN A 202 11.92 -2.85 -0.54
CA ASN A 202 13.36 -2.92 -0.79
C ASN A 202 13.69 -2.19 -2.08
N PHE A 203 14.70 -1.32 -2.03
CA PHE A 203 15.16 -0.54 -3.18
C PHE A 203 16.54 0.04 -2.95
N THR A 204 17.20 0.46 -4.03
CA THR A 204 18.45 1.21 -3.96
C THR A 204 18.16 2.69 -3.70
N HIS A 205 18.74 3.27 -2.68
CA HIS A 205 18.58 4.71 -2.38
C HIS A 205 18.95 5.58 -3.57
N PRO A 206 18.10 6.53 -4.00
CA PRO A 206 18.28 7.26 -5.27
C PRO A 206 19.53 8.14 -5.31
N VAL A 207 20.11 8.51 -4.15
CA VAL A 207 21.30 9.36 -4.05
C VAL A 207 22.50 8.59 -3.54
N SER A 208 22.44 8.01 -2.34
CA SER A 208 23.58 7.30 -1.71
C SER A 208 23.90 5.95 -2.35
N LYS A 209 23.00 5.41 -3.19
CA LYS A 209 23.15 4.10 -3.85
C LYS A 209 23.21 2.89 -2.91
N LYS A 210 22.99 3.07 -1.62
CA LYS A 210 22.89 1.98 -0.65
C LYS A 210 21.55 1.27 -0.79
N THR A 211 21.52 -0.03 -0.58
CA THR A 211 20.27 -0.79 -0.50
C THR A 211 19.53 -0.44 0.80
N ILE A 212 18.26 -0.12 0.68
CA ILE A 212 17.35 0.15 1.80
C ILE A 212 16.29 -0.93 1.84
N THR A 213 16.13 -1.54 3.00
CA THR A 213 15.02 -2.44 3.31
C THR A 213 14.27 -1.89 4.50
N ILE A 214 12.99 -1.58 4.33
CA ILE A 214 12.11 -1.08 5.40
C ILE A 214 11.01 -2.11 5.63
N ILE A 215 10.74 -2.40 6.90
CA ILE A 215 9.66 -3.28 7.35
C ILE A 215 8.75 -2.46 8.26
N ALA A 216 7.51 -2.21 7.84
CA ALA A 216 6.54 -1.49 8.67
C ALA A 216 5.96 -2.42 9.76
N PRO A 217 5.83 -1.96 11.00
CA PRO A 217 5.04 -2.67 12.00
C PRO A 217 3.62 -2.90 11.52
N ILE A 218 3.07 -4.07 11.80
CA ILE A 218 1.66 -4.38 11.50
C ILE A 218 0.74 -3.64 12.47
N PRO A 219 -0.52 -3.36 12.09
CA PRO A 219 -1.50 -2.79 13.00
C PRO A 219 -1.65 -3.63 14.28
N ASN A 220 -1.76 -2.96 15.43
CA ASN A 220 -1.93 -3.64 16.72
C ASN A 220 -3.39 -4.08 16.91
N GLU A 221 -3.74 -5.19 16.31
CA GLU A 221 -5.05 -5.84 16.38
C GLU A 221 -4.90 -7.34 16.63
N VAL A 222 -5.90 -7.94 17.28
CA VAL A 222 -5.88 -9.36 17.67
C VAL A 222 -5.51 -10.28 16.51
N ILE A 223 -6.16 -10.10 15.36
CA ILE A 223 -5.95 -11.00 14.21
C ILE A 223 -4.58 -10.78 13.54
N TRP A 224 -4.07 -9.53 13.50
CA TRP A 224 -2.71 -9.27 13.02
C TRP A 224 -1.67 -9.86 13.97
N ASN A 225 -1.89 -9.73 15.29
CA ASN A 225 -0.98 -10.29 16.31
C ASN A 225 -0.98 -11.83 16.27
N ALA A 226 -2.11 -12.46 16.00
CA ALA A 226 -2.21 -13.91 15.80
C ALA A 226 -1.46 -14.38 14.54
N CYS A 227 -1.10 -13.48 13.63
CA CYS A 227 -0.35 -13.77 12.39
C CYS A 227 1.18 -13.54 12.51
N LYS A 228 1.67 -13.09 13.65
CA LYS A 228 3.13 -12.94 13.93
C LYS A 228 3.85 -14.28 13.96
#